data_b83db04ba09c5d4568619010f8a44e9b
#
_entry.id   b83db04ba09c5d4568619010f8a44e9b
#
_cell.length_a   1.000
_cell.length_b   1.000
_cell.length_c   1.000
_cell.angle_alpha   90.00
_cell.angle_beta   90.00
_cell.angle_gamma   90.00
#
_symmetry.space_group_name_H-M   'P 1'
#
loop_
_entity.id
_entity.type
_entity.pdbx_description
1 polymer ?
#
loop_
_entity_poly.entity_id
_entity_poly.type
_entity_poly.pdbx_seq_one_letter_code
_entity_poly.pdbx_strand_id
1 'polypeptide(L)'
;MLLSQIQTETGTAVVAREGSEAAIVQGATSTYALALEAANSGRTLASVIAAHGLGPAVDLVRAAAEGRMLAPITHPDPAHLHLTGTGLTHLGSAATRDAMHAKANAEDATDSMKMFRMGLEGGKPASGPGVQPEWFYKGNGVHLVAPGAPLTSPGFALDGGEEPELAGIYVIAANRTPCRVGWALANEFSDHVTERINYLYLAHSKLRQAAIGPEILVGDLPHDVRGTSRIRRAGAVIWEKPFLSGEANMSHSFANLEHHHFKYDLFRQPGDLHVHMFGTATLSFADGIRPEPGDTFEIEVAAFGLPLTNPLAVAADSGLQSVHTL
;
A
#
# COMPACT_ATOMS: atom_id res chain seq x y z
N MET A 1 10.34 -10.48 -11.48
CA MET A 1 9.08 -10.50 -12.26
C MET A 1 8.11 -9.49 -11.66
N LEU A 2 7.39 -8.76 -12.50
CA LEU A 2 6.33 -7.84 -12.09
C LEU A 2 4.99 -8.32 -12.66
N LEU A 3 3.90 -8.17 -11.89
CA LEU A 3 2.54 -8.54 -12.32
C LEU A 3 1.62 -7.34 -12.27
N SER A 4 0.78 -7.19 -13.30
CA SER A 4 -0.28 -6.21 -13.36
C SER A 4 -1.59 -6.81 -13.85
N GLN A 5 -2.68 -6.10 -13.68
CA GLN A 5 -3.96 -6.39 -14.32
C GLN A 5 -4.35 -5.24 -15.26
N ILE A 6 -4.85 -5.59 -16.42
CA ILE A 6 -5.32 -4.60 -17.39
C ILE A 6 -6.73 -4.94 -17.88
N GLN A 7 -7.49 -3.90 -18.22
CA GLN A 7 -8.74 -4.04 -18.97
C GLN A 7 -8.43 -4.29 -20.43
N THR A 8 -9.07 -5.33 -21.00
CA THR A 8 -9.04 -5.64 -22.43
C THR A 8 -10.47 -5.61 -23.00
N GLU A 9 -10.62 -5.76 -24.29
CA GLU A 9 -11.95 -5.86 -24.93
C GLU A 9 -12.76 -7.07 -24.44
N THR A 10 -12.09 -8.13 -24.00
CA THR A 10 -12.72 -9.39 -23.55
C THR A 10 -12.81 -9.51 -22.04
N GLY A 11 -12.39 -8.49 -21.27
CA GLY A 11 -12.39 -8.51 -19.82
C GLY A 11 -11.00 -8.25 -19.22
N THR A 12 -10.77 -8.68 -17.99
CA THR A 12 -9.49 -8.51 -17.30
C THR A 12 -8.47 -9.54 -17.78
N ALA A 13 -7.23 -9.09 -18.00
CA ALA A 13 -6.08 -9.94 -18.24
C ALA A 13 -4.98 -9.67 -17.21
N VAL A 14 -4.28 -10.74 -16.79
CA VAL A 14 -3.06 -10.63 -15.99
C VAL A 14 -1.87 -10.53 -16.93
N VAL A 15 -0.97 -9.60 -16.65
CA VAL A 15 0.26 -9.37 -17.42
C VAL A 15 1.46 -9.64 -16.53
N ALA A 16 2.37 -10.48 -17.00
CA ALA A 16 3.68 -10.68 -16.39
C ALA A 16 4.74 -9.89 -17.17
N ARG A 17 5.66 -9.24 -16.44
CA ARG A 17 6.76 -8.46 -17.03
C ARG A 17 8.10 -8.91 -16.46
N GLU A 18 9.06 -9.14 -17.36
CA GLU A 18 10.47 -9.35 -17.05
C GLU A 18 11.30 -8.29 -17.80
N GLY A 19 12.00 -7.44 -17.07
CA GLY A 19 12.70 -6.30 -17.66
C GLY A 19 11.77 -5.38 -18.44
N SER A 20 12.00 -5.24 -19.75
CA SER A 20 11.15 -4.45 -20.67
C SER A 20 10.03 -5.26 -21.34
N GLU A 21 10.08 -6.59 -21.24
CA GLU A 21 9.12 -7.46 -21.93
C GLU A 21 7.93 -7.74 -21.03
N ALA A 22 6.74 -7.41 -21.49
CA ALA A 22 5.47 -7.66 -20.81
C ALA A 22 4.53 -8.46 -21.72
N ALA A 23 3.89 -9.50 -21.19
CA ALA A 23 2.98 -10.34 -21.94
C ALA A 23 1.81 -10.84 -21.06
N ILE A 24 0.68 -11.11 -21.69
CA ILE A 24 -0.49 -11.69 -21.04
C ILE A 24 -0.15 -13.10 -20.53
N VAL A 25 -0.50 -13.40 -19.29
CA VAL A 25 -0.48 -14.78 -18.76
C VAL A 25 -1.68 -15.52 -19.35
N GLN A 26 -1.44 -16.61 -20.08
CA GLN A 26 -2.49 -17.32 -20.83
C GLN A 26 -3.57 -17.88 -19.89
N GLY A 27 -4.83 -17.60 -20.23
CA GLY A 27 -5.99 -18.10 -19.47
C GLY A 27 -6.18 -17.47 -18.09
N ALA A 28 -5.31 -16.54 -17.66
CA ALA A 28 -5.42 -15.89 -16.37
C ALA A 28 -6.21 -14.57 -16.47
N THR A 29 -7.31 -14.50 -15.74
CA THR A 29 -8.16 -13.30 -15.65
C THR A 29 -8.06 -12.61 -14.29
N SER A 30 -7.30 -13.17 -13.35
CA SER A 30 -7.18 -12.66 -11.98
C SER A 30 -5.83 -13.06 -11.37
N THR A 31 -5.08 -12.07 -10.90
CA THR A 31 -3.86 -12.29 -10.09
C THR A 31 -4.19 -13.03 -8.79
N TYR A 32 -5.36 -12.75 -8.20
CA TYR A 32 -5.82 -13.43 -6.99
C TYR A 32 -6.00 -14.95 -7.23
N ALA A 33 -6.60 -15.35 -8.35
CA ALA A 33 -6.78 -16.77 -8.68
C ALA A 33 -5.43 -17.49 -8.84
N LEU A 34 -4.46 -16.88 -9.53
CA LEU A 34 -3.10 -17.42 -9.65
C LEU A 34 -2.40 -17.53 -8.28
N ALA A 35 -2.58 -16.52 -7.43
CA ALA A 35 -2.00 -16.52 -6.08
C ALA A 35 -2.60 -17.62 -5.19
N LEU A 36 -3.92 -17.84 -5.24
CA LEU A 36 -4.57 -18.93 -4.52
C LEU A 36 -4.16 -20.32 -5.06
N GLU A 37 -4.03 -20.47 -6.37
CA GLU A 37 -3.51 -21.70 -6.97
C GLU A 37 -2.11 -22.01 -6.42
N ALA A 38 -1.21 -21.00 -6.43
CA ALA A 38 0.13 -21.15 -5.89
C ALA A 38 0.11 -21.54 -4.40
N ALA A 39 -0.64 -20.79 -3.58
CA ALA A 39 -0.74 -21.01 -2.14
C ALA A 39 -1.28 -22.40 -1.78
N ASN A 40 -2.33 -22.87 -2.48
CA ASN A 40 -2.99 -24.14 -2.19
C ASN A 40 -2.25 -25.36 -2.77
N SER A 41 -1.44 -25.18 -3.82
CA SER A 41 -0.63 -26.24 -4.41
C SER A 41 0.78 -26.33 -3.82
N GLY A 42 1.19 -25.38 -2.96
CA GLY A 42 2.55 -25.31 -2.43
C GLY A 42 3.60 -24.92 -3.48
N ARG A 43 3.16 -24.37 -4.61
CA ARG A 43 4.04 -23.89 -5.70
C ARG A 43 4.36 -22.42 -5.51
N THR A 44 5.45 -21.96 -6.12
CA THR A 44 5.70 -20.52 -6.22
C THR A 44 4.78 -19.87 -7.27
N LEU A 45 4.39 -18.61 -7.07
CA LEU A 45 3.58 -17.89 -8.05
C LEU A 45 4.26 -17.82 -9.42
N ALA A 46 5.59 -17.64 -9.44
CA ALA A 46 6.37 -17.68 -10.68
C ALA A 46 6.24 -19.01 -11.43
N SER A 47 6.24 -20.16 -10.70
CA SER A 47 6.08 -21.46 -11.33
C SER A 47 4.66 -21.72 -11.83
N VAL A 48 3.65 -21.15 -11.19
CA VAL A 48 2.26 -21.20 -11.66
C VAL A 48 2.14 -20.40 -12.97
N ILE A 49 2.66 -19.18 -13.01
CA ILE A 49 2.65 -18.33 -14.20
C ILE A 49 3.38 -18.99 -15.36
N ALA A 50 4.56 -19.60 -15.10
CA ALA A 50 5.31 -20.32 -16.13
C ALA A 50 4.52 -21.53 -16.69
N ALA A 51 3.72 -22.21 -15.86
CA ALA A 51 2.87 -23.32 -16.30
C ALA A 51 1.67 -22.88 -17.15
N HIS A 52 1.11 -21.68 -16.89
CA HIS A 52 0.11 -21.08 -17.75
C HIS A 52 0.69 -20.67 -19.10
N GLY A 53 1.96 -20.26 -19.13
CA GLY A 53 2.63 -19.73 -20.32
C GLY A 53 2.27 -18.28 -20.61
N LEU A 54 3.07 -17.67 -21.48
CA LEU A 54 2.88 -16.28 -21.89
C LEU A 54 2.25 -16.22 -23.29
N GLY A 55 1.34 -15.27 -23.47
CA GLY A 55 0.62 -15.00 -24.69
C GLY A 55 1.12 -13.72 -25.39
N PRO A 56 0.20 -12.92 -25.97
CA PRO A 56 0.55 -11.71 -26.68
C PRO A 56 1.31 -10.69 -25.80
N ALA A 57 2.26 -9.98 -26.43
CA ALA A 57 2.96 -8.87 -25.79
C ALA A 57 2.02 -7.71 -25.51
N VAL A 58 2.32 -6.97 -24.44
CA VAL A 58 1.54 -5.81 -23.97
C VAL A 58 2.45 -4.61 -23.82
N ASP A 59 2.02 -3.47 -24.35
CA ASP A 59 2.62 -2.17 -24.02
C ASP A 59 1.91 -1.60 -22.78
N LEU A 60 2.54 -1.77 -21.59
CA LEU A 60 2.00 -1.32 -20.32
C LEU A 60 2.01 0.21 -20.19
N VAL A 61 2.96 0.91 -20.83
CA VAL A 61 3.00 2.38 -20.85
C VAL A 61 1.78 2.92 -21.59
N ARG A 62 1.49 2.34 -22.75
CA ARG A 62 0.29 2.66 -23.51
C ARG A 62 -0.98 2.28 -22.75
N ALA A 63 -1.02 1.12 -22.11
CA ALA A 63 -2.17 0.69 -21.32
C ALA A 63 -2.45 1.68 -20.16
N ALA A 64 -1.40 2.18 -19.50
CA ALA A 64 -1.52 3.21 -18.47
C ALA A 64 -2.05 4.53 -19.03
N ALA A 65 -1.49 5.01 -20.15
CA ALA A 65 -1.92 6.25 -20.82
C ALA A 65 -3.39 6.18 -21.29
N GLU A 66 -3.86 4.99 -21.68
CA GLU A 66 -5.25 4.74 -22.08
C GLU A 66 -6.21 4.48 -20.90
N GLY A 67 -5.74 4.55 -19.65
CA GLY A 67 -6.55 4.32 -18.43
C GLY A 67 -7.01 2.86 -18.28
N ARG A 68 -6.28 1.90 -18.84
CA ARG A 68 -6.62 0.47 -18.80
C ARG A 68 -5.94 -0.30 -17.66
N MET A 69 -5.11 0.36 -16.85
CA MET A 69 -4.53 -0.28 -15.67
C MET A 69 -5.60 -0.47 -14.61
N LEU A 70 -5.65 -1.66 -14.05
CA LEU A 70 -6.51 -2.01 -12.90
C LEU A 70 -5.65 -2.11 -11.64
N ALA A 71 -6.29 -2.17 -10.46
CA ALA A 71 -5.57 -2.60 -9.26
C ALA A 71 -4.93 -3.97 -9.57
N PRO A 72 -3.63 -4.17 -9.28
CA PRO A 72 -2.89 -5.34 -9.75
C PRO A 72 -3.38 -6.65 -9.15
N ILE A 73 -4.19 -6.58 -8.10
CA ILE A 73 -4.91 -7.68 -7.48
C ILE A 73 -6.18 -7.15 -6.81
N THR A 74 -7.27 -7.91 -6.90
CA THR A 74 -8.54 -7.65 -6.21
C THR A 74 -9.16 -8.97 -5.78
N HIS A 75 -10.02 -8.96 -4.76
CA HIS A 75 -10.83 -10.11 -4.38
C HIS A 75 -12.20 -10.04 -5.09
N PRO A 76 -12.78 -11.17 -5.54
CA PRO A 76 -14.12 -11.18 -6.15
C PRO A 76 -15.22 -10.62 -5.26
N ASP A 77 -15.12 -10.84 -3.94
CA ASP A 77 -15.92 -10.18 -2.92
C ASP A 77 -15.05 -9.15 -2.20
N PRO A 78 -15.28 -7.84 -2.37
CA PRO A 78 -14.45 -6.82 -1.75
C PRO A 78 -14.47 -6.85 -0.21
N ALA A 79 -15.46 -7.47 0.42
CA ALA A 79 -15.49 -7.64 1.87
C ALA A 79 -14.35 -8.54 2.40
N HIS A 80 -13.83 -9.42 1.55
CA HIS A 80 -12.73 -10.34 1.84
C HIS A 80 -11.35 -9.83 1.39
N LEU A 81 -11.24 -8.55 1.04
CA LEU A 81 -9.97 -7.85 0.87
C LEU A 81 -9.79 -6.89 2.05
N HIS A 82 -8.74 -7.08 2.85
CA HIS A 82 -8.44 -6.24 4.00
C HIS A 82 -7.34 -5.24 3.65
N LEU A 83 -7.65 -3.94 3.79
CA LEU A 83 -6.67 -2.86 3.73
C LEU A 83 -6.28 -2.50 5.16
N THR A 84 -5.01 -2.66 5.50
CA THR A 84 -4.47 -2.40 6.83
C THR A 84 -3.11 -1.71 6.72
N GLY A 85 -2.66 -1.10 7.78
CA GLY A 85 -1.35 -0.48 7.78
C GLY A 85 -0.70 -0.44 9.16
N THR A 86 0.58 -0.09 9.16
CA THR A 86 1.38 0.18 10.34
C THR A 86 2.05 1.53 10.19
N GLY A 87 2.08 2.32 11.26
CA GLY A 87 2.76 3.61 11.30
C GLY A 87 4.03 3.59 12.14
N LEU A 88 4.77 4.71 12.12
CA LEU A 88 5.96 4.95 12.95
C LEU A 88 7.08 3.89 12.74
N THR A 89 7.14 3.28 11.57
CA THR A 89 8.03 2.16 11.23
C THR A 89 9.28 2.57 10.46
N HIS A 90 9.37 3.82 9.98
CA HIS A 90 10.45 4.31 9.11
C HIS A 90 11.35 5.32 9.81
N LEU A 91 12.65 5.26 9.48
CA LEU A 91 13.68 6.09 10.12
C LEU A 91 13.78 7.50 9.52
N GLY A 92 13.27 7.72 8.30
CA GLY A 92 13.43 8.97 7.57
C GLY A 92 14.87 9.29 7.17
N SER A 93 15.16 10.57 6.89
CA SER A 93 16.53 11.03 6.72
C SER A 93 17.29 11.02 8.06
N ALA A 94 18.62 11.07 8.02
CA ALA A 94 19.44 11.15 9.24
C ALA A 94 19.03 12.33 10.13
N ALA A 95 18.83 13.50 9.54
CA ALA A 95 18.37 14.69 10.26
C ALA A 95 16.97 14.54 10.88
N THR A 96 16.06 13.92 10.16
CA THR A 96 14.72 13.59 10.68
C THR A 96 14.82 12.60 11.83
N ARG A 97 15.67 11.58 11.68
CA ARG A 97 15.93 10.58 12.72
C ARG A 97 16.46 11.23 14.01
N ASP A 98 17.49 12.07 13.89
CA ASP A 98 18.10 12.74 15.04
C ASP A 98 17.09 13.65 15.76
N ALA A 99 16.28 14.38 15.01
CA ALA A 99 15.21 15.22 15.57
C ALA A 99 14.12 14.37 16.27
N MET A 100 13.74 13.22 15.69
CA MET A 100 12.78 12.30 16.30
C MET A 100 13.35 11.63 17.55
N HIS A 101 14.63 11.23 17.55
CA HIS A 101 15.30 10.68 18.73
C HIS A 101 15.37 11.71 19.89
N ALA A 102 15.74 12.95 19.60
CA ALA A 102 15.78 13.99 20.61
C ALA A 102 14.40 14.23 21.24
N LYS A 103 13.35 14.29 20.43
CA LYS A 103 11.97 14.43 20.90
C LYS A 103 11.46 13.20 21.67
N ALA A 104 11.79 11.97 21.21
CA ALA A 104 11.36 10.73 21.85
C ALA A 104 12.00 10.50 23.23
N ASN A 105 13.15 11.13 23.49
CA ASN A 105 13.86 11.05 24.79
C ASN A 105 13.49 12.19 25.75
N ALA A 106 12.64 13.14 25.36
CA ALA A 106 12.18 14.19 26.23
C ALA A 106 11.27 13.64 27.33
N GLU A 107 11.26 14.27 28.51
CA GLU A 107 10.40 13.84 29.64
C GLU A 107 8.91 13.91 29.30
N ASP A 108 8.52 14.81 28.42
CA ASP A 108 7.16 15.08 27.94
C ASP A 108 6.87 14.46 26.55
N ALA A 109 7.61 13.42 26.16
CA ALA A 109 7.42 12.73 24.88
C ALA A 109 5.97 12.25 24.69
N THR A 110 5.39 12.51 23.53
CA THR A 110 4.06 12.02 23.15
C THR A 110 4.03 10.50 23.04
N ASP A 111 2.85 9.88 23.07
CA ASP A 111 2.73 8.41 22.94
C ASP A 111 3.22 7.92 21.59
N SER A 112 3.02 8.68 20.50
CA SER A 112 3.60 8.38 19.19
C SER A 112 5.14 8.34 19.22
N MET A 113 5.78 9.27 19.93
CA MET A 113 7.24 9.29 20.08
C MET A 113 7.73 8.12 20.93
N LYS A 114 7.01 7.76 22.00
CA LYS A 114 7.32 6.57 22.80
C LYS A 114 7.21 5.29 21.97
N MET A 115 6.15 5.17 21.17
CA MET A 115 5.96 4.02 20.28
C MET A 115 7.05 3.92 19.21
N PHE A 116 7.44 5.03 18.58
CA PHE A 116 8.58 5.06 17.67
C PHE A 116 9.87 4.58 18.32
N ARG A 117 10.16 5.04 19.55
CA ARG A 117 11.32 4.59 20.33
C ARG A 117 11.27 3.08 20.61
N MET A 118 10.12 2.56 21.02
CA MET A 118 9.94 1.10 21.22
C MET A 118 10.26 0.33 19.94
N GLY A 119 9.86 0.86 18.76
CA GLY A 119 10.21 0.29 17.45
C GLY A 119 11.71 0.27 17.20
N LEU A 120 12.42 1.36 17.50
CA LEU A 120 13.88 1.43 17.38
C LEU A 120 14.60 0.40 18.27
N GLU A 121 14.11 0.20 19.49
CA GLU A 121 14.72 -0.68 20.48
C GLU A 121 14.38 -2.16 20.27
N GLY A 122 13.18 -2.47 19.77
CA GLY A 122 12.66 -3.84 19.74
C GLY A 122 11.95 -4.26 18.45
N GLY A 123 11.92 -3.44 17.42
CA GLY A 123 11.19 -3.75 16.16
C GLY A 123 11.90 -4.72 15.22
N LYS A 124 13.21 -4.95 15.44
CA LYS A 124 14.03 -5.92 14.68
C LYS A 124 14.66 -6.94 15.60
N PRO A 125 13.88 -7.86 16.17
CA PRO A 125 14.40 -8.85 17.11
C PRO A 125 15.32 -9.85 16.39
N ALA A 126 16.35 -10.33 17.08
CA ALA A 126 17.21 -11.39 16.56
C ALA A 126 16.51 -12.76 16.48
N SER A 127 15.43 -12.95 17.26
CA SER A 127 14.61 -14.17 17.25
C SER A 127 13.24 -13.88 17.88
N GLY A 128 12.22 -14.59 17.42
CA GLY A 128 10.85 -14.45 17.91
C GLY A 128 10.19 -13.11 17.55
N PRO A 129 9.00 -12.83 18.09
CA PRO A 129 8.31 -11.58 17.90
C PRO A 129 9.01 -10.42 18.61
N GLY A 130 9.13 -9.29 17.93
CA GLY A 130 9.58 -8.03 18.51
C GLY A 130 8.43 -7.22 19.11
N VAL A 131 8.70 -5.93 19.33
CA VAL A 131 7.69 -5.00 19.85
C VAL A 131 6.55 -4.83 18.85
N GLN A 132 5.34 -4.69 19.39
CA GLN A 132 4.13 -4.44 18.60
C GLN A 132 4.18 -3.05 17.96
N PRO A 133 3.92 -2.95 16.61
CA PRO A 133 3.86 -1.66 15.95
C PRO A 133 2.55 -0.92 16.21
N GLU A 134 2.48 0.35 15.85
CA GLU A 134 1.21 1.01 15.55
C GLU A 134 0.54 0.23 14.41
N TRP A 135 -0.77 0.00 14.54
CA TRP A 135 -1.54 -0.75 13.55
C TRP A 135 -2.93 -0.16 13.39
N PHE A 136 -3.45 -0.14 12.17
CA PHE A 136 -4.80 0.34 11.89
C PHE A 136 -5.46 -0.43 10.75
N TYR A 137 -6.80 -0.42 10.78
CA TYR A 137 -7.65 -0.90 9.70
C TYR A 137 -8.07 0.27 8.83
N LYS A 138 -7.79 0.18 7.52
CA LYS A 138 -8.06 1.25 6.56
C LYS A 138 -9.35 1.02 5.78
N GLY A 139 -9.86 -0.17 5.76
CA GLY A 139 -11.07 -0.55 5.06
C GLY A 139 -10.95 -1.90 4.34
N ASN A 140 -11.90 -2.17 3.49
CA ASN A 140 -11.92 -3.37 2.66
C ASN A 140 -11.72 -3.02 1.17
N GLY A 141 -11.90 -4.01 0.29
CA GLY A 141 -11.67 -3.85 -1.15
C GLY A 141 -12.52 -2.79 -1.84
N VAL A 142 -13.61 -2.32 -1.23
CA VAL A 142 -14.40 -1.17 -1.75
C VAL A 142 -13.55 0.12 -1.71
N HIS A 143 -12.60 0.21 -0.80
CA HIS A 143 -11.72 1.36 -0.66
C HIS A 143 -10.44 1.27 -1.52
N LEU A 144 -10.21 0.14 -2.21
CA LEU A 144 -9.05 0.00 -3.09
C LEU A 144 -9.32 0.66 -4.45
N VAL A 145 -8.49 1.64 -4.79
CA VAL A 145 -8.60 2.42 -6.03
C VAL A 145 -7.57 1.95 -7.05
N ALA A 146 -7.95 1.86 -8.30
CA ALA A 146 -7.05 1.52 -9.40
C ALA A 146 -6.03 2.65 -9.65
N PRO A 147 -4.80 2.33 -10.13
CA PRO A 147 -3.86 3.32 -10.64
C PRO A 147 -4.52 4.21 -11.69
N GLY A 148 -4.29 5.51 -11.64
CA GLY A 148 -4.90 6.50 -12.53
C GLY A 148 -6.31 6.95 -12.15
N ALA A 149 -7.04 6.19 -11.32
CA ALA A 149 -8.35 6.59 -10.83
C ALA A 149 -8.24 7.60 -9.66
N PRO A 150 -9.24 8.46 -9.43
CA PRO A 150 -9.20 9.44 -8.37
C PRO A 150 -9.19 8.81 -6.96
N LEU A 151 -8.30 9.27 -6.08
CA LEU A 151 -8.44 9.13 -4.64
C LEU A 151 -9.39 10.23 -4.15
N THR A 152 -10.53 9.80 -3.62
CA THR A 152 -11.63 10.71 -3.29
C THR A 152 -11.68 10.94 -1.79
N SER A 153 -11.38 12.18 -1.37
CA SER A 153 -11.58 12.63 0.00
C SER A 153 -13.09 12.79 0.26
N PRO A 154 -13.64 12.23 1.35
CA PRO A 154 -15.05 12.44 1.70
C PRO A 154 -15.33 13.92 1.98
N GLY A 155 -16.55 14.39 1.72
CA GLY A 155 -16.93 15.80 1.91
C GLY A 155 -16.83 16.29 3.37
N PHE A 156 -16.84 15.39 4.34
CA PHE A 156 -16.62 15.73 5.76
C PHE A 156 -15.14 15.76 6.18
N ALA A 157 -14.21 15.35 5.31
CA ALA A 157 -12.79 15.28 5.65
C ALA A 157 -12.19 16.69 5.75
N LEU A 158 -11.21 16.84 6.62
CA LEU A 158 -10.47 18.09 6.81
C LEU A 158 -9.23 18.19 5.93
N ASP A 159 -8.78 17.06 5.38
CA ASP A 159 -7.61 16.92 4.52
C ASP A 159 -7.75 15.69 3.60
N GLY A 160 -6.86 15.61 2.62
CA GLY A 160 -6.69 14.46 1.74
C GLY A 160 -5.29 14.49 1.17
N GLY A 161 -4.36 13.83 1.86
CA GLY A 161 -2.93 13.80 1.53
C GLY A 161 -2.40 12.40 1.25
N GLU A 162 -1.29 12.35 0.56
CA GLU A 162 -0.60 11.11 0.23
C GLU A 162 0.30 10.64 1.38
N GLU A 163 0.42 9.32 1.48
CA GLU A 163 1.48 8.63 2.20
C GLU A 163 2.10 7.61 1.25
N PRO A 164 3.28 7.91 0.68
CA PRO A 164 3.98 6.97 -0.21
C PRO A 164 4.54 5.81 0.60
N GLU A 165 4.11 4.59 0.28
CA GLU A 165 4.44 3.40 1.05
C GLU A 165 4.82 2.20 0.18
N LEU A 166 5.34 1.17 0.81
CA LEU A 166 5.33 -0.19 0.32
C LEU A 166 4.19 -0.96 1.00
N ALA A 167 3.51 -1.81 0.24
CA ALA A 167 2.56 -2.77 0.75
C ALA A 167 3.01 -4.19 0.47
N GLY A 168 2.88 -5.08 1.47
CA GLY A 168 2.89 -6.52 1.29
C GLY A 168 1.50 -6.99 0.89
N ILE A 169 1.45 -7.91 -0.08
CA ILE A 169 0.21 -8.49 -0.57
C ILE A 169 0.20 -9.97 -0.20
N TYR A 170 -0.88 -10.44 0.42
CA TYR A 170 -0.98 -11.81 0.94
C TYR A 170 -2.33 -12.42 0.61
N VAL A 171 -2.33 -13.73 0.34
CA VAL A 171 -3.54 -14.56 0.31
C VAL A 171 -3.47 -15.60 1.43
N ILE A 172 -4.62 -15.97 1.97
CA ILE A 172 -4.71 -16.99 3.00
C ILE A 172 -5.02 -18.34 2.35
N ALA A 173 -4.08 -19.28 2.43
CA ALA A 173 -4.27 -20.63 1.90
C ALA A 173 -5.40 -21.38 2.63
N ALA A 174 -5.89 -22.46 2.03
CA ALA A 174 -6.97 -23.30 2.59
C ALA A 174 -6.64 -23.84 4.00
N ASN A 175 -5.36 -24.04 4.30
CA ASN A 175 -4.87 -24.44 5.62
C ASN A 175 -4.65 -23.28 6.59
N ARG A 176 -5.14 -22.07 6.28
CA ARG A 176 -5.02 -20.84 7.06
C ARG A 176 -3.61 -20.23 7.13
N THR A 177 -2.69 -20.68 6.28
CA THR A 177 -1.35 -20.12 6.20
C THR A 177 -1.37 -18.82 5.38
N PRO A 178 -0.87 -17.69 5.90
CA PRO A 178 -0.64 -16.50 5.10
C PRO A 178 0.48 -16.74 4.07
N CYS A 179 0.21 -16.47 2.81
CA CYS A 179 1.15 -16.64 1.71
C CYS A 179 1.39 -15.28 1.04
N ARG A 180 2.64 -14.80 1.04
CA ARG A 180 2.98 -13.54 0.38
C ARG A 180 2.95 -13.71 -1.13
N VAL A 181 2.13 -12.89 -1.80
CA VAL A 181 2.05 -12.78 -3.26
C VAL A 181 3.21 -11.96 -3.81
N GLY A 182 3.53 -10.86 -3.12
CA GLY A 182 4.58 -9.93 -3.50
C GLY A 182 4.45 -8.60 -2.79
N TRP A 183 5.04 -7.57 -3.39
CA TRP A 183 5.14 -6.21 -2.88
C TRP A 183 4.62 -5.22 -3.92
N ALA A 184 4.02 -4.13 -3.50
CA ALA A 184 3.59 -3.07 -4.40
C ALA A 184 3.89 -1.69 -3.82
N LEU A 185 3.99 -0.69 -4.69
CA LEU A 185 3.85 0.70 -4.27
C LEU A 185 2.43 0.91 -3.74
N ALA A 186 2.29 1.73 -2.72
CA ALA A 186 1.02 2.10 -2.15
C ALA A 186 0.93 3.61 -1.92
N ASN A 187 -0.27 4.14 -2.07
CA ASN A 187 -0.64 5.43 -1.52
C ASN A 187 -1.66 5.19 -0.40
N GLU A 188 -1.21 5.32 0.84
CA GLU A 188 -2.04 5.25 2.03
C GLU A 188 -2.72 6.59 2.26
N PHE A 189 -3.63 6.96 1.35
CA PHE A 189 -4.32 8.24 1.37
C PHE A 189 -5.05 8.48 2.70
N SER A 190 -4.78 9.62 3.36
CA SER A 190 -5.18 9.87 4.76
C SER A 190 -5.63 11.31 5.00
N ASP A 191 -6.30 11.53 6.14
CA ASP A 191 -6.69 12.86 6.65
C ASP A 191 -5.77 13.25 7.81
N HIS A 192 -4.62 13.85 7.49
CA HIS A 192 -3.61 14.23 8.47
C HIS A 192 -4.06 15.34 9.43
N VAL A 193 -5.02 16.18 9.02
CA VAL A 193 -5.58 17.23 9.88
C VAL A 193 -6.40 16.59 11.00
N THR A 194 -7.26 15.60 10.68
CA THR A 194 -8.02 14.85 11.68
C THR A 194 -7.09 14.11 12.65
N GLU A 195 -6.06 13.45 12.16
CA GLU A 195 -5.07 12.75 12.99
C GLU A 195 -4.35 13.70 13.95
N ARG A 196 -3.96 14.89 13.46
CA ARG A 196 -3.25 15.88 14.28
C ARG A 196 -4.11 16.50 15.40
N ILE A 197 -5.44 16.49 15.28
CA ILE A 197 -6.33 17.02 16.33
C ILE A 197 -6.17 16.20 17.61
N ASN A 198 -6.14 14.87 17.50
CA ASN A 198 -5.95 13.95 18.61
C ASN A 198 -5.48 12.60 18.06
N TYR A 199 -4.43 12.04 18.65
CA TYR A 199 -3.89 10.74 18.24
C TYR A 199 -4.95 9.61 18.24
N LEU A 200 -5.94 9.65 19.14
CA LEU A 200 -7.05 8.70 19.17
C LEU A 200 -7.94 8.77 17.90
N TYR A 201 -7.83 9.80 17.10
CA TYR A 201 -8.50 9.92 15.81
C TYR A 201 -7.72 9.27 14.65
N LEU A 202 -6.59 8.61 14.93
CA LEU A 202 -5.85 7.85 13.92
C LEU A 202 -6.77 6.93 13.12
N ALA A 203 -7.58 6.11 13.79
CA ALA A 203 -8.49 5.18 13.10
C ALA A 203 -9.47 5.88 12.17
N HIS A 204 -9.98 7.06 12.57
CA HIS A 204 -10.86 7.88 11.72
C HIS A 204 -10.12 8.48 10.52
N SER A 205 -8.89 8.97 10.72
CA SER A 205 -8.07 9.57 9.66
C SER A 205 -7.68 8.57 8.59
N LYS A 206 -7.50 7.31 8.97
CA LYS A 206 -7.06 6.20 8.12
C LYS A 206 -8.21 5.50 7.36
N LEU A 207 -9.49 5.68 7.75
CA LEU A 207 -10.64 5.15 7.03
C LEU A 207 -10.90 5.99 5.75
N ARG A 208 -9.99 5.87 4.81
CA ARG A 208 -9.98 6.51 3.50
C ARG A 208 -9.63 5.48 2.43
N GLN A 209 -9.81 5.84 1.18
CA GLN A 209 -9.33 5.03 0.07
C GLN A 209 -7.82 4.80 0.13
N ALA A 210 -7.33 3.80 -0.59
CA ALA A 210 -5.93 3.56 -0.86
C ALA A 210 -5.75 3.12 -2.30
N ALA A 211 -4.57 3.33 -2.86
CA ALA A 211 -4.19 2.80 -4.16
C ALA A 211 -2.92 1.96 -4.03
N ILE A 212 -2.79 0.92 -4.86
CA ILE A 212 -1.59 0.08 -4.96
C ILE A 212 -1.19 -0.18 -6.40
N GLY A 213 0.04 -0.50 -6.63
CA GLY A 213 0.57 -0.91 -7.93
C GLY A 213 1.26 0.23 -8.69
N PRO A 214 1.13 0.27 -10.02
CA PRO A 214 0.35 -0.59 -10.95
C PRO A 214 0.81 -2.04 -11.03
N GLU A 215 1.99 -2.36 -10.52
CA GLU A 215 2.60 -3.67 -10.62
C GLU A 215 2.94 -4.24 -9.24
N ILE A 216 2.89 -5.56 -9.12
CA ILE A 216 3.33 -6.32 -7.95
C ILE A 216 4.71 -6.88 -8.25
N LEU A 217 5.70 -6.55 -7.43
CA LEU A 217 7.00 -7.20 -7.45
C LEU A 217 6.89 -8.58 -6.78
N VAL A 218 7.01 -9.64 -7.58
CA VAL A 218 7.01 -11.02 -7.11
C VAL A 218 8.43 -11.45 -6.78
N GLY A 219 8.61 -12.02 -5.59
CA GLY A 219 9.91 -12.45 -5.07
C GLY A 219 10.44 -11.51 -3.99
N ASP A 220 11.77 -11.42 -3.90
CA ASP A 220 12.44 -10.71 -2.83
C ASP A 220 12.40 -9.19 -3.05
N LEU A 221 12.16 -8.47 -1.95
CA LEU A 221 12.26 -7.02 -1.94
C LEU A 221 13.73 -6.60 -1.70
N PRO A 222 14.25 -5.59 -2.43
CA PRO A 222 15.53 -5.00 -2.08
C PRO A 222 15.55 -4.50 -0.62
N HIS A 223 16.66 -4.76 0.09
CA HIS A 223 16.79 -4.35 1.49
C HIS A 223 16.76 -2.82 1.66
N ASP A 224 17.30 -2.07 0.68
CA ASP A 224 17.26 -0.62 0.58
C ASP A 224 16.41 -0.22 -0.65
N VAL A 225 15.24 0.35 -0.42
CA VAL A 225 14.32 0.83 -1.46
C VAL A 225 14.34 2.34 -1.47
N ARG A 226 14.65 2.89 -2.64
CA ARG A 226 14.72 4.34 -2.87
C ARG A 226 13.88 4.73 -4.06
N GLY A 227 13.06 5.75 -3.87
CA GLY A 227 12.20 6.29 -4.89
C GLY A 227 11.94 7.77 -4.67
N THR A 228 10.90 8.27 -5.32
CA THR A 228 10.47 9.66 -5.24
C THR A 228 8.96 9.72 -5.11
N SER A 229 8.49 10.61 -4.23
CA SER A 229 7.09 11.02 -4.15
C SER A 229 6.94 12.44 -4.65
N ARG A 230 5.91 12.70 -5.48
CA ARG A 230 5.63 14.00 -6.08
C ARG A 230 4.16 14.35 -6.01
N ILE A 231 3.90 15.66 -5.94
CA ILE A 231 2.57 16.22 -6.22
C ILE A 231 2.68 17.11 -7.44
N ARG A 232 1.78 16.86 -8.41
CA ARG A 232 1.68 17.69 -9.63
C ARG A 232 0.37 18.46 -9.64
N ARG A 233 0.45 19.75 -9.94
CA ARG A 233 -0.69 20.63 -10.17
C ARG A 233 -0.64 21.15 -11.60
N ALA A 234 -1.69 20.90 -12.38
CA ALA A 234 -1.72 21.25 -13.82
C ALA A 234 -0.46 20.78 -14.59
N GLY A 235 0.06 19.60 -14.25
CA GLY A 235 1.26 19.00 -14.85
C GLY A 235 2.61 19.47 -14.28
N ALA A 236 2.65 20.59 -13.56
CA ALA A 236 3.88 21.05 -12.91
C ALA A 236 4.10 20.38 -11.54
N VAL A 237 5.34 20.04 -11.22
CA VAL A 237 5.70 19.53 -9.89
C VAL A 237 5.66 20.69 -8.90
N ILE A 238 4.79 20.60 -7.90
CA ILE A 238 4.66 21.59 -6.81
C ILE A 238 5.33 21.13 -5.52
N TRP A 239 5.58 19.83 -5.39
CA TRP A 239 6.32 19.21 -4.29
C TRP A 239 6.98 17.92 -4.77
N GLU A 240 8.19 17.66 -4.28
CA GLU A 240 8.93 16.44 -4.54
C GLU A 240 9.86 16.14 -3.37
N LYS A 241 9.88 14.86 -2.94
CA LYS A 241 10.83 14.36 -1.94
C LYS A 241 11.26 12.92 -2.21
N PRO A 242 12.46 12.55 -1.73
CA PRO A 242 12.86 11.15 -1.70
C PRO A 242 11.90 10.32 -0.84
N PHE A 243 11.54 9.14 -1.36
CA PHE A 243 10.84 8.09 -0.63
C PHE A 243 11.83 6.98 -0.30
N LEU A 244 11.98 6.66 0.98
CA LEU A 244 12.89 5.65 1.48
C LEU A 244 12.09 4.57 2.20
N SER A 245 12.31 3.31 1.83
CA SER A 245 11.70 2.14 2.48
C SER A 245 12.63 0.93 2.40
N GLY A 246 12.09 -0.27 2.68
CA GLY A 246 12.90 -1.47 2.86
C GLY A 246 13.54 -1.51 4.25
N GLU A 247 13.94 -2.68 4.71
CA GLU A 247 14.38 -2.87 6.11
C GLU A 247 15.61 -2.02 6.48
N ALA A 248 16.45 -1.59 5.50
CA ALA A 248 17.55 -0.67 5.75
C ALA A 248 17.09 0.69 6.29
N ASN A 249 15.87 1.10 5.95
CA ASN A 249 15.31 2.41 6.27
C ASN A 249 14.17 2.34 7.32
N MET A 250 13.95 1.19 7.93
CA MET A 250 12.87 0.94 8.87
C MET A 250 13.37 0.67 10.28
N SER A 251 12.55 0.93 11.30
CA SER A 251 12.76 0.54 12.69
C SER A 251 12.25 -0.87 12.99
N HIS A 252 11.40 -1.41 12.15
CA HIS A 252 10.85 -2.77 12.25
C HIS A 252 11.35 -3.64 11.08
N SER A 253 11.44 -4.96 11.30
CA SER A 253 11.55 -5.93 10.21
C SER A 253 10.17 -6.24 9.64
N PHE A 254 10.09 -6.59 8.35
CA PHE A 254 8.83 -7.04 7.75
C PHE A 254 8.28 -8.27 8.47
N ALA A 255 9.14 -9.21 8.85
CA ALA A 255 8.72 -10.40 9.60
C ALA A 255 8.04 -10.06 10.92
N ASN A 256 8.50 -9.02 11.63
CA ASN A 256 7.84 -8.55 12.86
C ASN A 256 6.49 -7.91 12.56
N LEU A 257 6.38 -7.08 11.53
CA LEU A 257 5.12 -6.44 11.13
C LEU A 257 4.10 -7.48 10.66
N GLU A 258 4.51 -8.44 9.83
CA GLU A 258 3.69 -9.57 9.39
C GLU A 258 3.21 -10.44 10.56
N HIS A 259 4.09 -10.74 11.51
CA HIS A 259 3.70 -11.48 12.72
C HIS A 259 2.58 -10.75 13.46
N HIS A 260 2.75 -9.46 13.72
CA HIS A 260 1.75 -8.68 14.47
C HIS A 260 0.44 -8.51 13.73
N HIS A 261 0.44 -8.52 12.39
CA HIS A 261 -0.78 -8.53 11.59
C HIS A 261 -1.47 -9.90 11.62
N PHE A 262 -0.73 -10.98 11.33
CA PHE A 262 -1.31 -12.32 11.20
C PHE A 262 -1.42 -13.13 12.51
N LYS A 263 -1.01 -12.60 13.67
CA LYS A 263 -1.21 -13.28 14.96
C LYS A 263 -2.70 -13.45 15.31
N TYR A 264 -3.57 -12.64 14.74
CA TYR A 264 -5.01 -12.71 14.95
C TYR A 264 -5.68 -13.71 13.99
N ASP A 265 -6.47 -14.64 14.53
CA ASP A 265 -7.22 -15.62 13.74
C ASP A 265 -8.20 -14.97 12.75
N LEU A 266 -8.70 -13.77 13.09
CA LEU A 266 -9.55 -12.96 12.24
C LEU A 266 -8.92 -12.74 10.84
N PHE A 267 -7.62 -12.51 10.78
CA PHE A 267 -6.88 -12.21 9.54
C PHE A 267 -6.29 -13.47 8.88
N ARG A 268 -6.71 -14.66 9.29
CA ARG A 268 -6.27 -15.92 8.69
C ARG A 268 -7.45 -16.76 8.21
N GLN A 269 -8.49 -16.10 7.64
CA GLN A 269 -9.61 -16.82 7.04
C GLN A 269 -9.24 -17.29 5.64
N PRO A 270 -9.44 -18.59 5.30
CA PRO A 270 -9.06 -19.12 3.99
C PRO A 270 -9.70 -18.33 2.85
N GLY A 271 -8.89 -17.94 1.89
CA GLY A 271 -9.31 -17.16 0.73
C GLY A 271 -9.19 -15.64 0.91
N ASP A 272 -9.08 -15.12 2.12
CA ASP A 272 -8.93 -13.67 2.30
C ASP A 272 -7.68 -13.14 1.59
N LEU A 273 -7.80 -11.93 1.06
CA LEU A 273 -6.74 -11.15 0.45
C LEU A 273 -6.37 -9.99 1.39
N HIS A 274 -5.09 -9.78 1.63
CA HIS A 274 -4.61 -8.67 2.43
C HIS A 274 -3.68 -7.77 1.63
N VAL A 275 -3.87 -6.48 1.78
CA VAL A 275 -2.92 -5.42 1.41
C VAL A 275 -2.52 -4.74 2.71
N HIS A 276 -1.30 -4.99 3.15
CA HIS A 276 -0.76 -4.47 4.41
C HIS A 276 0.33 -3.45 4.12
N MET A 277 0.06 -2.19 4.42
CA MET A 277 0.96 -1.06 4.22
C MET A 277 1.90 -0.92 5.41
N PHE A 278 3.16 -0.52 5.15
CA PHE A 278 4.22 -0.60 6.17
C PHE A 278 4.66 0.73 6.73
N GLY A 279 3.98 1.81 6.39
CA GLY A 279 4.30 3.16 6.87
C GLY A 279 5.28 3.90 5.97
N THR A 280 5.47 5.15 6.30
CA THR A 280 6.41 6.06 5.63
C THR A 280 6.95 7.12 6.58
N ALA A 281 8.04 7.78 6.20
CA ALA A 281 8.52 9.01 6.84
C ALA A 281 8.48 10.22 5.88
N THR A 282 7.86 10.06 4.71
CA THR A 282 7.78 11.08 3.65
C THR A 282 6.33 11.50 3.48
N LEU A 283 6.01 12.75 3.81
CA LEU A 283 4.67 13.33 3.73
C LEU A 283 4.78 14.78 3.24
N SER A 284 3.98 15.16 2.26
CA SER A 284 3.87 16.57 1.83
C SER A 284 3.23 17.44 2.91
N PHE A 285 2.33 16.88 3.69
CA PHE A 285 1.71 17.52 4.84
C PHE A 285 2.73 18.07 5.87
N ALA A 286 3.84 17.33 6.09
CA ALA A 286 4.91 17.76 6.99
C ALA A 286 5.64 19.02 6.50
N ASP A 287 5.60 19.31 5.19
CA ASP A 287 6.15 20.50 4.57
C ASP A 287 5.12 21.62 4.39
N GLY A 288 3.92 21.44 4.94
CA GLY A 288 2.85 22.44 4.87
C GLY A 288 2.14 22.52 3.51
N ILE A 289 2.36 21.53 2.65
CA ILE A 289 1.66 21.43 1.37
C ILE A 289 0.20 21.03 1.63
N ARG A 290 -0.70 21.68 0.91
CA ARG A 290 -2.14 21.33 0.91
C ARG A 290 -2.52 20.95 -0.50
N PRO A 291 -2.75 19.65 -0.76
CA PRO A 291 -3.27 19.19 -2.03
C PRO A 291 -4.66 19.77 -2.33
N GLU A 292 -4.92 20.06 -3.60
CA GLU A 292 -6.18 20.58 -4.09
C GLU A 292 -6.82 19.60 -5.08
N PRO A 293 -8.15 19.60 -5.25
CA PRO A 293 -8.80 18.77 -6.25
C PRO A 293 -8.18 18.93 -7.63
N GLY A 294 -7.82 17.82 -8.26
CA GLY A 294 -7.12 17.77 -9.55
C GLY A 294 -5.59 17.66 -9.44
N ASP A 295 -5.01 17.88 -8.27
CA ASP A 295 -3.60 17.54 -8.03
C ASP A 295 -3.39 16.03 -8.22
N THR A 296 -2.24 15.64 -8.72
CA THR A 296 -1.91 14.22 -8.93
C THR A 296 -0.77 13.82 -8.01
N PHE A 297 -1.01 12.82 -7.20
CA PHE A 297 0.03 12.13 -6.44
C PHE A 297 0.76 11.15 -7.35
N GLU A 298 2.09 11.12 -7.28
CA GLU A 298 2.95 10.24 -8.06
C GLU A 298 4.01 9.62 -7.14
N ILE A 299 4.06 8.29 -7.09
CA ILE A 299 5.04 7.53 -6.31
C ILE A 299 5.80 6.63 -7.29
N GLU A 300 7.13 6.78 -7.30
CA GLU A 300 8.00 6.10 -8.26
C GLU A 300 9.17 5.42 -7.57
N VAL A 301 9.36 4.14 -7.86
CA VAL A 301 10.54 3.35 -7.47
C VAL A 301 10.89 2.42 -8.63
N ALA A 302 12.10 2.49 -9.14
CA ALA A 302 12.52 1.77 -10.35
C ALA A 302 12.28 0.24 -10.28
N ALA A 303 12.42 -0.36 -9.11
CA ALA A 303 12.21 -1.80 -8.92
C ALA A 303 10.74 -2.24 -9.12
N PHE A 304 9.79 -1.30 -9.06
CA PHE A 304 8.34 -1.57 -9.20
C PHE A 304 7.78 -1.20 -10.57
N GLY A 305 8.63 -0.81 -11.50
CA GLY A 305 8.24 -0.54 -12.87
C GLY A 305 7.52 0.78 -13.07
N LEU A 306 6.24 0.77 -13.44
CA LEU A 306 5.48 1.98 -13.66
C LEU A 306 5.20 2.73 -12.35
N PRO A 307 5.18 4.08 -12.36
CA PRO A 307 4.80 4.85 -11.19
C PRO A 307 3.33 4.64 -10.82
N LEU A 308 3.04 4.67 -9.53
CA LEU A 308 1.67 4.77 -9.02
C LEU A 308 1.23 6.23 -9.08
N THR A 309 0.18 6.52 -9.84
CA THR A 309 -0.36 7.87 -9.99
C THR A 309 -1.86 7.86 -9.69
N ASN A 310 -2.33 8.86 -8.91
CA ASN A 310 -3.75 9.03 -8.64
C ASN A 310 -4.08 10.52 -8.51
N PRO A 311 -5.07 11.06 -9.23
CA PRO A 311 -5.54 12.42 -8.99
C PRO A 311 -6.35 12.50 -7.70
N LEU A 312 -6.30 13.65 -7.03
CA LEU A 312 -7.15 13.98 -5.88
C LEU A 312 -8.54 14.43 -6.36
N ALA A 313 -9.57 13.83 -5.78
CA ALA A 313 -10.94 14.32 -5.87
C ALA A 313 -11.51 14.58 -4.48
N VAL A 314 -12.57 15.38 -4.40
CA VAL A 314 -13.33 15.62 -3.16
C VAL A 314 -14.80 15.35 -3.43
N ALA A 315 -15.41 14.50 -2.62
CA ALA A 315 -16.85 14.22 -2.70
C ALA A 315 -17.68 15.37 -2.14
N ALA A 316 -18.90 15.48 -2.60
CA ALA A 316 -19.87 16.38 -1.96
C ALA A 316 -20.14 15.93 -0.50
N ASP A 317 -20.40 16.88 0.38
CA ASP A 317 -20.83 16.57 1.74
C ASP A 317 -22.16 15.83 1.71
N SER A 318 -22.21 14.66 2.31
CA SER A 318 -23.44 13.83 2.40
C SER A 318 -24.38 14.26 3.55
N GLY A 319 -23.99 15.28 4.33
CA GLY A 319 -24.74 15.78 5.47
C GLY A 319 -24.91 14.74 6.60
N LEU A 320 -25.84 15.04 7.49
CA LEU A 320 -26.13 14.18 8.63
C LEU A 320 -26.75 12.85 8.20
N GLN A 321 -26.14 11.75 8.60
CA GLN A 321 -26.68 10.41 8.40
C GLN A 321 -27.67 10.07 9.51
N SER A 322 -28.88 9.64 9.14
CA SER A 322 -29.90 9.21 10.08
C SER A 322 -30.10 7.69 10.05
N VAL A 323 -30.34 7.12 11.23
CA VAL A 323 -30.70 5.71 11.38
C VAL A 323 -32.17 5.59 11.55
N HIS A 324 -32.81 4.72 10.75
CA HIS A 324 -34.24 4.38 10.88
C HIS A 324 -34.38 3.18 11.81
N THR A 325 -35.32 3.28 12.76
CA THR A 325 -35.72 2.15 13.61
C THR A 325 -36.68 1.25 12.84
N LEU A 326 -36.44 -0.05 12.83
CA LEU A 326 -37.25 -1.08 12.21
C LEU A 326 -38.41 -1.49 13.13
#